data_244e50651e2e9543cf9f18921ade3836
#
_entry.id   244e50651e2e9543cf9f18921ade3836
#
_cell.length_a   1.000
_cell.length_b   1.000
_cell.length_c   1.000
_cell.angle_alpha   90.00
_cell.angle_beta   90.00
_cell.angle_gamma   90.00
#
_symmetry.space_group_name_H-M   'P 1'
#
loop_
_entity.id
_entity.type
_entity.pdbx_description
1 polymer ?
#
loop_
_entity_poly.entity_id
_entity_poly.type
_entity_poly.pdbx_seq_one_letter_code
_entity_poly.pdbx_strand_id
1 'polypeptide(L)'
;MRDDERLDDLQFAGLKILQNTSGFRYGMDAVLLSDFAHARKNDAVADFGTGTGILPLLLWGRGKGSSFDCFELQAGMAEMAQRTMALNGLMEHIRVHHASVTDAPNLLPRCSLDLIVCNPPYGTPGATLRNPSEAKDIARHQDERGLRPWFTAAYQLLRGRGRMALIYPAPMMLALMNDLARAALTPKRFRLVYPRADRPANLV
;
A
#
# COMPACT_ATOMS: atom_id res chain seq x y z
N MET A 1 -5.16 22.39 -7.42
CA MET A 1 -3.79 21.84 -7.55
C MET A 1 -2.88 22.85 -6.89
N ARG A 2 -1.95 22.42 -6.05
CA ARG A 2 -0.96 23.30 -5.39
C ARG A 2 0.27 23.44 -6.29
N ASP A 3 1.13 24.42 -6.02
CA ASP A 3 2.31 24.70 -6.86
C ASP A 3 3.35 23.57 -6.86
N ASP A 4 3.36 22.76 -5.81
CA ASP A 4 4.23 21.59 -5.64
C ASP A 4 3.59 20.28 -6.12
N GLU A 5 2.41 20.34 -6.76
CA GLU A 5 1.66 19.21 -7.23
C GLU A 5 1.56 19.15 -8.75
N ARG A 6 1.43 17.96 -9.26
CA ARG A 6 1.09 17.71 -10.65
C ARG A 6 -0.04 16.67 -10.75
N LEU A 7 -0.82 16.79 -11.81
CA LEU A 7 -1.84 15.81 -12.18
C LEU A 7 -1.28 14.92 -13.27
N ASP A 8 -1.18 13.63 -13.00
CA ASP A 8 -0.78 12.62 -13.98
C ASP A 8 -2.00 11.86 -14.48
N ASP A 9 -2.07 11.69 -15.80
CA ASP A 9 -3.00 10.76 -16.43
C ASP A 9 -2.38 9.36 -16.38
N LEU A 10 -3.09 8.40 -15.79
CA LEU A 10 -2.61 7.02 -15.74
C LEU A 10 -2.64 6.31 -17.10
N GLN A 11 -3.25 6.94 -18.11
CA GLN A 11 -3.53 6.35 -19.44
C GLN A 11 -4.22 4.99 -19.33
N PHE A 12 -4.98 4.83 -18.26
CA PHE A 12 -5.64 3.60 -17.90
C PHE A 12 -7.02 3.89 -17.29
N ALA A 13 -8.08 3.38 -17.90
CA ALA A 13 -9.47 3.55 -17.47
C ALA A 13 -9.92 5.02 -17.28
N GLY A 14 -9.26 5.99 -17.90
CA GLY A 14 -9.53 7.43 -17.74
C GLY A 14 -9.16 8.00 -16.37
N LEU A 15 -8.43 7.25 -15.56
CA LEU A 15 -8.08 7.62 -14.20
C LEU A 15 -6.89 8.58 -14.16
N LYS A 16 -6.95 9.52 -13.20
CA LYS A 16 -5.92 10.53 -12.95
C LYS A 16 -5.47 10.47 -11.50
N ILE A 17 -4.22 10.86 -11.24
CA ILE A 17 -3.65 10.86 -9.91
C ILE A 17 -2.91 12.17 -9.64
N LEU A 18 -3.11 12.72 -8.45
CA LEU A 18 -2.29 13.82 -7.94
C LEU A 18 -0.99 13.28 -7.36
N GLN A 19 0.12 13.90 -7.67
CA GLN A 19 1.42 13.57 -7.13
C GLN A 19 2.21 14.83 -6.78
N ASN A 20 3.07 14.73 -5.78
CA ASN A 20 4.01 15.79 -5.46
C ASN A 20 5.13 15.84 -6.52
N THR A 21 5.53 17.04 -6.94
CA THR A 21 6.59 17.24 -7.96
C THR A 21 7.97 16.90 -7.43
N SER A 22 8.21 17.09 -6.13
CA SER A 22 9.50 16.90 -5.46
C SER A 22 9.54 15.73 -4.48
N GLY A 23 8.36 15.10 -4.16
CA GLY A 23 8.21 14.03 -3.18
C GLY A 23 8.19 12.62 -3.77
N PHE A 24 7.61 11.71 -3.01
CA PHE A 24 7.40 10.31 -3.40
C PHE A 24 6.48 10.23 -4.62
N ARG A 25 6.87 9.40 -5.57
CA ARG A 25 6.03 9.00 -6.72
C ARG A 25 5.88 7.50 -6.71
N TYR A 26 4.69 7.02 -7.12
CA TYR A 26 4.52 5.59 -7.29
C TYR A 26 5.47 5.03 -8.36
N GLY A 27 5.93 3.83 -8.14
CA GLY A 27 6.82 3.10 -9.05
C GLY A 27 6.14 1.91 -9.72
N MET A 28 6.93 1.15 -10.45
CA MET A 28 6.51 -0.11 -11.08
C MET A 28 6.04 -1.15 -10.04
N ASP A 29 6.52 -1.05 -8.81
CA ASP A 29 6.13 -1.88 -7.66
C ASP A 29 4.62 -1.87 -7.42
N ALA A 30 3.97 -0.70 -7.44
CA ALA A 30 2.52 -0.59 -7.30
C ALA A 30 1.76 -1.29 -8.46
N VAL A 31 2.27 -1.15 -9.69
CA VAL A 31 1.69 -1.81 -10.86
C VAL A 31 1.80 -3.34 -10.75
N LEU A 32 2.98 -3.84 -10.38
CA LEU A 32 3.23 -5.27 -10.19
C LEU A 32 2.39 -5.84 -9.05
N LEU A 33 2.27 -5.12 -7.92
CA LEU A 33 1.44 -5.54 -6.80
C LEU A 33 -0.04 -5.59 -7.18
N SER A 34 -0.55 -4.59 -7.91
CA SER A 34 -1.96 -4.55 -8.33
C SER A 34 -2.33 -5.75 -9.23
N ASP A 35 -1.38 -6.24 -10.03
CA ASP A 35 -1.54 -7.46 -10.83
C ASP A 35 -1.45 -8.72 -9.97
N PHE A 36 -0.45 -8.78 -9.10
CA PHE A 36 -0.20 -9.94 -8.25
C PHE A 36 -1.30 -10.18 -7.22
N ALA A 37 -1.97 -9.15 -6.74
CA ALA A 37 -2.91 -9.23 -5.61
C ALA A 37 -4.13 -10.14 -5.84
N HIS A 38 -4.44 -10.47 -7.11
CA HIS A 38 -5.60 -11.32 -7.50
C HIS A 38 -6.91 -10.86 -6.84
N ALA A 39 -7.13 -9.54 -6.78
CA ALA A 39 -8.38 -8.98 -6.30
C ALA A 39 -9.55 -9.45 -7.18
N ARG A 40 -10.69 -9.71 -6.55
CA ARG A 40 -11.95 -10.07 -7.20
C ARG A 40 -12.86 -8.86 -7.28
N LYS A 41 -13.83 -8.88 -8.19
CA LYS A 41 -14.76 -7.77 -8.41
C LYS A 41 -15.49 -7.30 -7.13
N ASN A 42 -15.88 -8.23 -6.28
CA ASN A 42 -16.71 -7.94 -5.11
C ASN A 42 -15.91 -7.92 -3.80
N ASP A 43 -14.58 -7.94 -3.85
CA ASP A 43 -13.76 -7.90 -2.64
C ASP A 43 -13.92 -6.56 -1.91
N ALA A 44 -14.07 -6.62 -0.59
CA ALA A 44 -13.81 -5.50 0.31
C ALA A 44 -12.30 -5.44 0.54
N VAL A 45 -11.67 -4.33 0.15
CA VAL A 45 -10.21 -4.20 0.08
C VAL A 45 -9.74 -3.14 1.08
N ALA A 46 -8.61 -3.38 1.74
CA ALA A 46 -7.86 -2.29 2.38
C ALA A 46 -6.49 -2.10 1.71
N ASP A 47 -6.04 -0.84 1.66
CA ASP A 47 -4.68 -0.47 1.24
C ASP A 47 -3.91 0.11 2.42
N PHE A 48 -2.89 -0.59 2.86
CA PHE A 48 -2.09 -0.24 4.01
C PHE A 48 -0.86 0.59 3.58
N GLY A 49 -0.85 1.87 3.96
CA GLY A 49 0.14 2.85 3.49
C GLY A 49 -0.16 3.28 2.04
N THR A 50 -1.36 3.79 1.82
CA THR A 50 -1.87 4.06 0.45
C THR A 50 -1.10 5.15 -0.30
N GLY A 51 -0.36 6.01 0.42
CA GLY A 51 0.32 7.13 -0.21
C GLY A 51 -0.67 8.06 -0.92
N THR A 52 -0.47 8.27 -2.21
CA THR A 52 -1.37 9.09 -3.06
C THR A 52 -2.58 8.33 -3.61
N GLY A 53 -2.77 7.05 -3.23
CA GLY A 53 -3.92 6.25 -3.63
C GLY A 53 -3.76 5.48 -4.94
N ILE A 54 -2.54 5.17 -5.36
CA ILE A 54 -2.29 4.50 -6.63
C ILE A 54 -2.84 3.06 -6.69
N LEU A 55 -2.66 2.26 -5.62
CA LEU A 55 -3.11 0.87 -5.60
C LEU A 55 -4.63 0.72 -5.74
N PRO A 56 -5.47 1.43 -4.95
CA PRO A 56 -6.91 1.38 -5.12
C PRO A 56 -7.35 1.86 -6.52
N LEU A 57 -6.72 2.88 -7.10
CA LEU A 57 -7.02 3.31 -8.47
C LEU A 57 -6.71 2.21 -9.51
N LEU A 58 -5.55 1.57 -9.41
CA LEU A 58 -5.18 0.49 -10.35
C LEU A 58 -6.11 -0.72 -10.21
N LEU A 59 -6.50 -1.09 -8.99
CA LEU A 59 -7.45 -2.18 -8.78
C LEU A 59 -8.84 -1.82 -9.30
N TRP A 60 -9.33 -0.62 -9.00
CA TRP A 60 -10.61 -0.12 -9.50
C TRP A 60 -10.66 -0.08 -11.02
N GLY A 61 -9.66 0.49 -11.67
CA GLY A 61 -9.55 0.54 -13.13
C GLY A 61 -9.54 -0.84 -13.79
N ARG A 62 -9.11 -1.87 -13.08
CA ARG A 62 -9.18 -3.29 -13.51
C ARG A 62 -10.54 -3.93 -13.24
N GLY A 63 -11.52 -3.20 -12.71
CA GLY A 63 -12.81 -3.73 -12.26
C GLY A 63 -12.69 -4.69 -11.07
N LYS A 64 -11.73 -4.44 -10.18
CA LYS A 64 -11.43 -5.24 -8.99
C LYS A 64 -11.72 -4.45 -7.73
N GLY A 65 -12.26 -5.15 -6.72
CA GLY A 65 -12.74 -4.53 -5.49
C GLY A 65 -14.11 -3.86 -5.67
N SER A 66 -14.91 -3.86 -4.63
CA SER A 66 -16.21 -3.15 -4.57
C SER A 66 -16.19 -1.97 -3.61
N SER A 67 -15.35 -2.06 -2.59
CA SER A 67 -15.10 -1.01 -1.61
C SER A 67 -13.66 -1.04 -1.15
N PHE A 68 -13.11 0.15 -0.83
CA PHE A 68 -11.73 0.29 -0.40
C PHE A 68 -11.66 1.17 0.84
N ASP A 69 -10.91 0.71 1.85
CA ASP A 69 -10.52 1.46 3.02
C ASP A 69 -8.99 1.63 3.00
N CYS A 70 -8.53 2.85 2.72
CA CYS A 70 -7.13 3.18 2.48
C CYS A 70 -6.56 3.93 3.68
N PHE A 71 -5.43 3.48 4.24
CA PHE A 71 -4.82 4.07 5.42
C PHE A 71 -3.53 4.77 5.07
N GLU A 72 -3.39 6.03 5.47
CA GLU A 72 -2.17 6.82 5.29
C GLU A 72 -1.90 7.66 6.53
N LEU A 73 -0.67 7.57 7.03
CA LEU A 73 -0.26 8.25 8.25
C LEU A 73 0.08 9.73 8.03
N GLN A 74 0.64 10.05 6.86
CA GLN A 74 1.07 11.40 6.53
C GLN A 74 -0.13 12.25 6.06
N ALA A 75 -0.45 13.31 6.81
CA ALA A 75 -1.62 14.16 6.53
C ALA A 75 -1.66 14.71 5.10
N GLY A 76 -0.52 15.18 4.58
CA GLY A 76 -0.42 15.70 3.21
C GLY A 76 -0.68 14.65 2.13
N MET A 77 -0.21 13.42 2.33
CA MET A 77 -0.43 12.30 1.41
C MET A 77 -1.88 11.83 1.47
N ALA A 78 -2.44 11.71 2.68
CA ALA A 78 -3.85 11.33 2.87
C ALA A 78 -4.79 12.34 2.20
N GLU A 79 -4.55 13.64 2.38
CA GLU A 79 -5.34 14.71 1.75
C GLU A 79 -5.20 14.68 0.22
N MET A 80 -3.99 14.44 -0.30
CA MET A 80 -3.75 14.29 -1.74
C MET A 80 -4.50 13.07 -2.31
N ALA A 81 -4.48 11.94 -1.59
CA ALA A 81 -5.23 10.74 -1.96
C ALA A 81 -6.75 11.02 -1.96
N GLN A 82 -7.29 11.70 -0.96
CA GLN A 82 -8.71 12.08 -0.91
C GLN A 82 -9.11 12.92 -2.13
N ARG A 83 -8.30 13.93 -2.48
CA ARG A 83 -8.55 14.75 -3.68
C ARG A 83 -8.41 13.95 -4.97
N THR A 84 -7.48 13.00 -5.00
CA THR A 84 -7.37 12.05 -6.13
C THR A 84 -8.64 11.25 -6.30
N MET A 85 -9.23 10.73 -5.22
CA MET A 85 -10.50 9.98 -5.29
C MET A 85 -11.66 10.88 -5.73
N ALA A 86 -11.73 12.11 -5.23
CA ALA A 86 -12.73 13.09 -5.64
C ALA A 86 -12.65 13.44 -7.14
N LEU A 87 -11.44 13.66 -7.67
CA LEU A 87 -11.20 13.92 -9.09
C LEU A 87 -11.70 12.81 -10.02
N ASN A 88 -11.65 11.56 -9.54
CA ASN A 88 -12.10 10.40 -10.30
C ASN A 88 -13.57 10.01 -10.00
N GLY A 89 -14.29 10.74 -9.15
CA GLY A 89 -15.66 10.42 -8.76
C GLY A 89 -15.78 9.13 -7.92
N LEU A 90 -14.74 8.76 -7.15
CA LEU A 90 -14.63 7.46 -6.47
C LEU A 90 -14.82 7.53 -4.95
N MET A 91 -15.23 8.67 -4.38
CA MET A 91 -15.33 8.86 -2.93
C MET A 91 -16.34 7.94 -2.24
N GLU A 92 -17.36 7.48 -2.95
CA GLU A 92 -18.34 6.52 -2.41
C GLU A 92 -17.79 5.08 -2.35
N HIS A 93 -16.77 4.79 -3.13
CA HIS A 93 -16.16 3.46 -3.24
C HIS A 93 -14.81 3.34 -2.55
N ILE A 94 -14.05 4.44 -2.48
CA ILE A 94 -12.68 4.48 -1.94
C ILE A 94 -12.62 5.53 -0.85
N ARG A 95 -12.56 5.07 0.39
CA ARG A 95 -12.42 5.92 1.58
C ARG A 95 -10.97 5.99 2.03
N VAL A 96 -10.44 7.19 2.20
CA VAL A 96 -9.08 7.42 2.69
C VAL A 96 -9.14 7.89 4.14
N HIS A 97 -8.49 7.14 5.02
CA HIS A 97 -8.34 7.43 6.44
C HIS A 97 -6.96 8.04 6.70
N HIS A 98 -6.91 9.26 7.23
CA HIS A 98 -5.69 9.81 7.81
C HIS A 98 -5.48 9.16 9.18
N ALA A 99 -4.86 8.00 9.18
CA ALA A 99 -4.67 7.19 10.38
C ALA A 99 -3.48 6.22 10.22
N SER A 100 -2.93 5.77 11.35
CA SER A 100 -1.97 4.66 11.33
C SER A 100 -2.66 3.37 10.88
N VAL A 101 -1.94 2.51 10.17
CA VAL A 101 -2.38 1.14 9.86
C VAL A 101 -2.69 0.35 11.13
N THR A 102 -1.99 0.63 12.23
CA THR A 102 -2.22 -0.04 13.53
C THR A 102 -3.55 0.33 14.16
N ASP A 103 -4.15 1.45 13.76
CA ASP A 103 -5.46 1.90 14.24
C ASP A 103 -6.62 1.36 13.40
N ALA A 104 -6.32 0.74 12.25
CA ALA A 104 -7.33 0.20 11.35
C ALA A 104 -8.33 -0.76 12.04
N PRO A 105 -7.94 -1.64 13.00
CA PRO A 105 -8.87 -2.48 13.73
C PRO A 105 -9.86 -1.74 14.64
N ASN A 106 -9.60 -0.46 14.95
CA ASN A 106 -10.53 0.41 15.69
C ASN A 106 -11.51 1.14 14.77
N LEU A 107 -11.19 1.23 13.48
CA LEU A 107 -11.97 1.96 12.47
C LEU A 107 -12.82 1.03 11.60
N LEU A 108 -12.44 -0.22 11.48
CA LEU A 108 -13.14 -1.22 10.66
C LEU A 108 -13.61 -2.41 11.52
N PRO A 109 -14.73 -3.05 11.14
CA PRO A 109 -15.16 -4.27 11.79
C PRO A 109 -14.14 -5.40 11.63
N ARG A 110 -14.00 -6.23 12.65
CA ARG A 110 -13.18 -7.45 12.57
C ARG A 110 -13.69 -8.38 11.49
N CYS A 111 -12.78 -9.09 10.84
CA CYS A 111 -13.12 -10.07 9.80
C CYS A 111 -14.01 -9.51 8.70
N SER A 112 -13.80 -8.24 8.30
CA SER A 112 -14.62 -7.56 7.28
C SER A 112 -13.99 -7.51 5.89
N LEU A 113 -12.67 -7.76 5.78
CA LEU A 113 -11.92 -7.59 4.54
C LEU A 113 -11.66 -8.91 3.82
N ASP A 114 -11.79 -8.89 2.51
CA ASP A 114 -11.45 -10.01 1.62
C ASP A 114 -9.98 -9.96 1.18
N LEU A 115 -9.45 -8.73 1.01
CA LEU A 115 -8.09 -8.50 0.57
C LEU A 115 -7.48 -7.28 1.28
N ILE A 116 -6.22 -7.41 1.67
CA ILE A 116 -5.37 -6.28 2.04
C ILE A 116 -4.22 -6.23 1.05
N VAL A 117 -3.97 -5.05 0.47
CA VAL A 117 -2.77 -4.75 -0.32
C VAL A 117 -1.85 -3.86 0.51
N CYS A 118 -0.54 -4.01 0.32
CA CYS A 118 0.43 -3.25 1.09
C CYS A 118 1.72 -3.07 0.29
N ASN A 119 2.07 -1.83 0.02
CA ASN A 119 3.38 -1.42 -0.48
C ASN A 119 4.06 -0.57 0.59
N PRO A 120 4.61 -1.18 1.63
CA PRO A 120 5.12 -0.44 2.78
C PRO A 120 6.37 0.35 2.42
N PRO A 121 6.67 1.46 3.11
CA PRO A 121 7.90 2.18 2.88
C PRO A 121 9.12 1.29 3.20
N TYR A 122 10.09 1.26 2.28
CA TYR A 122 11.31 0.47 2.42
C TYR A 122 12.40 1.29 3.12
N GLY A 123 12.31 1.46 4.43
CA GLY A 123 13.34 2.13 5.22
C GLY A 123 14.39 1.14 5.72
N THR A 124 15.55 1.02 5.06
CA THR A 124 16.76 0.58 5.76
C THR A 124 17.37 1.79 6.48
N PRO A 125 17.78 1.68 7.76
CA PRO A 125 18.59 2.72 8.38
C PRO A 125 19.81 2.99 7.51
N GLY A 126 19.94 4.20 6.96
CA GLY A 126 21.04 4.59 6.05
C GLY A 126 20.69 4.65 4.55
N ALA A 127 19.50 4.26 4.11
CA ALA A 127 19.08 4.56 2.74
C ALA A 127 18.86 6.07 2.57
N THR A 128 19.47 6.64 1.54
CA THR A 128 19.36 8.07 1.23
C THR A 128 17.95 8.39 0.75
N LEU A 129 17.04 8.64 1.70
CA LEU A 129 15.75 9.25 1.38
C LEU A 129 16.02 10.70 0.98
N ARG A 130 15.45 11.13 -0.14
CA ARG A 130 15.67 12.46 -0.71
C ARG A 130 15.22 13.61 0.21
N ASN A 131 14.49 13.29 1.28
CA ASN A 131 14.00 14.27 2.23
C ASN A 131 14.30 13.81 3.68
N PRO A 132 15.18 14.52 4.45
CA PRO A 132 15.53 14.13 5.81
C PRO A 132 14.36 14.16 6.82
N SER A 133 13.28 14.89 6.56
CA SER A 133 12.09 14.93 7.40
C SER A 133 11.24 13.66 7.21
N GLU A 134 11.04 13.20 5.98
CA GLU A 134 10.34 11.95 5.67
C GLU A 134 11.09 10.73 6.24
N ALA A 135 12.42 10.74 6.17
CA ALA A 135 13.26 9.71 6.77
C ALA A 135 13.05 9.59 8.28
N LYS A 136 12.89 10.71 8.99
CA LYS A 136 12.67 10.72 10.44
C LYS A 136 11.27 10.23 10.81
N ASP A 137 10.26 10.54 10.02
CA ASP A 137 8.89 10.12 10.28
C ASP A 137 8.70 8.64 9.97
N ILE A 138 9.25 8.16 8.87
CA ILE A 138 9.28 6.72 8.52
C ILE A 138 10.07 5.93 9.57
N ALA A 139 11.26 6.43 9.99
CA ALA A 139 12.08 5.76 11.00
C ALA A 139 11.42 5.73 12.39
N ARG A 140 10.63 6.75 12.75
CA ARG A 140 9.87 6.77 14.02
C ARG A 140 8.72 5.77 14.04
N HIS A 141 8.16 5.42 12.89
CA HIS A 141 7.01 4.51 12.78
C HIS A 141 7.41 3.08 12.38
N GLN A 142 8.58 2.88 11.80
CA GLN A 142 9.28 1.59 11.72
C GLN A 142 10.18 1.44 12.95
N ASP A 143 9.56 1.38 14.13
CA ASP A 143 10.31 1.03 15.33
C ASP A 143 10.93 -0.38 15.17
N GLU A 144 11.68 -0.83 16.18
CA GLU A 144 12.34 -2.14 16.19
C GLU A 144 11.40 -3.34 15.91
N ARG A 145 10.08 -3.12 15.83
CA ARG A 145 9.04 -4.12 15.57
C ARG A 145 8.77 -4.37 14.08
N GLY A 146 9.34 -3.58 13.17
CA GLY A 146 9.20 -3.76 11.71
C GLY A 146 7.75 -3.73 11.23
N LEU A 147 7.38 -4.62 10.30
CA LEU A 147 6.01 -4.73 9.75
C LEU A 147 5.06 -5.56 10.64
N ARG A 148 5.52 -6.14 11.71
CA ARG A 148 4.71 -7.01 12.59
C ARG A 148 3.41 -6.35 13.09
N PRO A 149 3.37 -5.07 13.52
CA PRO A 149 2.12 -4.42 13.91
C PRO A 149 1.11 -4.35 12.76
N TRP A 150 1.57 -4.13 11.52
CA TRP A 150 0.73 -4.10 10.33
C TRP A 150 0.12 -5.47 10.03
N PHE A 151 0.91 -6.53 10.19
CA PHE A 151 0.43 -7.91 10.01
C PHE A 151 -0.55 -8.33 11.10
N THR A 152 -0.35 -7.84 12.34
CA THR A 152 -1.32 -8.05 13.42
C THR A 152 -2.66 -7.36 13.11
N ALA A 153 -2.64 -6.13 12.62
CA ALA A 153 -3.84 -5.43 12.17
C ALA A 153 -4.52 -6.18 11.00
N ALA A 154 -3.73 -6.64 10.03
CA ALA A 154 -4.23 -7.42 8.90
C ALA A 154 -4.93 -8.72 9.36
N TYR A 155 -4.32 -9.46 10.27
CA TYR A 155 -4.91 -10.69 10.81
C TYR A 155 -6.27 -10.45 11.48
N GLN A 156 -6.44 -9.32 12.17
CA GLN A 156 -7.70 -8.98 12.83
C GLN A 156 -8.82 -8.60 11.86
N LEU A 157 -8.46 -8.03 10.71
CA LEU A 157 -9.40 -7.48 9.74
C LEU A 157 -9.77 -8.47 8.64
N LEU A 158 -8.87 -9.38 8.31
CA LEU A 158 -9.12 -10.38 7.25
C LEU A 158 -10.16 -11.40 7.67
N ARG A 159 -11.08 -11.73 6.76
CA ARG A 159 -12.01 -12.85 6.90
C ARG A 159 -11.28 -14.20 6.92
N GLY A 160 -11.96 -15.26 7.30
CA GLY A 160 -11.38 -16.61 7.39
C GLY A 160 -10.77 -17.19 6.10
N ARG A 161 -10.99 -16.57 4.94
CA ARG A 161 -10.33 -16.87 3.66
C ARG A 161 -9.79 -15.60 3.01
N GLY A 162 -9.64 -14.55 3.80
CA GLY A 162 -9.07 -13.28 3.36
C GLY A 162 -7.60 -13.43 2.98
N ARG A 163 -7.11 -12.52 2.18
CA ARG A 163 -5.77 -12.55 1.60
C ARG A 163 -5.06 -11.25 1.89
N MET A 164 -3.77 -11.32 2.10
CA MET A 164 -2.89 -10.16 2.05
C MET A 164 -1.92 -10.32 0.88
N ALA A 165 -1.75 -9.28 0.09
CA ALA A 165 -0.72 -9.18 -0.93
C ALA A 165 0.18 -7.99 -0.61
N LEU A 166 1.47 -8.20 -0.63
CA LEU A 166 2.44 -7.15 -0.36
C LEU A 166 3.61 -7.27 -1.32
N ILE A 167 4.32 -6.16 -1.53
CA ILE A 167 5.58 -6.12 -2.23
C ILE A 167 6.66 -5.66 -1.24
N TYR A 168 7.87 -6.26 -1.30
CA TYR A 168 8.92 -5.96 -0.33
C TYR A 168 10.32 -6.18 -0.93
N PRO A 169 11.38 -5.55 -0.43
CA PRO A 169 12.73 -5.83 -0.91
C PRO A 169 13.13 -7.29 -0.74
N ALA A 170 13.57 -7.93 -1.83
CA ALA A 170 13.95 -9.35 -1.82
C ALA A 170 15.06 -9.68 -0.81
N PRO A 171 16.09 -8.84 -0.57
CA PRO A 171 17.08 -9.09 0.48
C PRO A 171 16.50 -9.21 1.90
N MET A 172 15.32 -8.61 2.14
CA MET A 172 14.64 -8.64 3.44
C MET A 172 13.62 -9.79 3.57
N MET A 173 13.56 -10.69 2.61
CA MET A 173 12.56 -11.77 2.56
C MET A 173 12.55 -12.64 3.81
N LEU A 174 13.72 -12.96 4.38
CA LEU A 174 13.79 -13.79 5.60
C LEU A 174 13.15 -13.09 6.80
N ALA A 175 13.41 -11.81 7.00
CA ALA A 175 12.80 -11.02 8.06
C ALA A 175 11.28 -10.93 7.86
N LEU A 176 10.84 -10.69 6.63
CA LEU A 176 9.42 -10.67 6.24
C LEU A 176 8.72 -11.99 6.58
N MET A 177 9.31 -13.15 6.23
CA MET A 177 8.73 -14.47 6.51
C MET A 177 8.60 -14.72 8.02
N ASN A 178 9.58 -14.30 8.80
CA ASN A 178 9.53 -14.40 10.26
C ASN A 178 8.42 -13.53 10.87
N ASP A 179 8.24 -12.30 10.38
CA ASP A 179 7.20 -11.40 10.87
C ASP A 179 5.79 -11.90 10.50
N LEU A 180 5.62 -12.43 9.28
CA LEU A 180 4.36 -13.06 8.85
C LEU A 180 4.00 -14.26 9.73
N ALA A 181 4.96 -15.15 9.99
CA ALA A 181 4.76 -16.32 10.84
C ALA A 181 4.35 -15.93 12.27
N ARG A 182 5.00 -14.90 12.86
CA ARG A 182 4.66 -14.37 14.19
C ARG A 182 3.28 -13.74 14.27
N ALA A 183 2.76 -13.25 13.15
CA ALA A 183 1.40 -12.70 13.03
C ALA A 183 0.36 -13.73 12.60
N ALA A 184 0.70 -15.03 12.57
CA ALA A 184 -0.15 -16.14 12.10
C ALA A 184 -0.64 -15.98 10.65
N LEU A 185 0.10 -15.25 9.83
CA LEU A 185 -0.13 -15.13 8.39
C LEU A 185 0.77 -16.12 7.65
N THR A 186 0.17 -17.02 6.89
CA THR A 186 0.92 -18.04 6.14
C THR A 186 1.10 -17.64 4.69
N PRO A 187 2.34 -17.43 4.21
CA PRO A 187 2.61 -17.20 2.80
C PRO A 187 2.11 -18.38 1.96
N LYS A 188 1.37 -18.07 0.90
CA LYS A 188 0.81 -19.09 -0.03
C LYS A 188 1.43 -19.02 -1.41
N ARG A 189 1.92 -17.84 -1.78
CA ARG A 189 2.49 -17.58 -3.09
C ARG A 189 3.48 -16.44 -2.98
N PHE A 190 4.57 -16.54 -3.72
CA PHE A 190 5.51 -15.43 -3.90
C PHE A 190 6.00 -15.38 -5.35
N ARG A 191 6.46 -14.21 -5.76
CA ARG A 191 7.06 -13.96 -7.07
C ARG A 191 8.29 -13.08 -6.86
N LEU A 192 9.44 -13.53 -7.33
CA LEU A 192 10.64 -12.72 -7.37
C LEU A 192 10.60 -11.80 -8.58
N VAL A 193 10.97 -10.55 -8.39
CA VAL A 193 11.06 -9.53 -9.44
C VAL A 193 12.51 -9.22 -9.69
N TYR A 194 12.93 -9.36 -10.93
CA TYR A 194 14.30 -9.10 -11.38
C TYR A 194 14.29 -7.79 -12.17
N PRO A 195 15.11 -6.78 -11.80
CA PRO A 195 15.17 -5.52 -12.56
C PRO A 195 15.77 -5.74 -13.95
N ARG A 196 16.59 -6.77 -14.10
CA ARG A 196 17.22 -7.22 -15.35
C ARG A 196 17.55 -8.72 -15.22
N ALA A 197 17.65 -9.42 -16.35
CA ALA A 197 17.92 -10.86 -16.37
C ALA A 197 19.28 -11.24 -15.75
N ASP A 198 20.25 -10.33 -15.79
CA ASP A 198 21.63 -10.51 -15.27
C ASP A 198 21.81 -9.97 -13.83
N ARG A 199 20.74 -9.54 -13.17
CA ARG A 199 20.80 -8.99 -11.81
C ARG A 199 20.02 -9.85 -10.83
N PRO A 200 20.38 -9.88 -9.54
CA PRO A 200 19.57 -10.56 -8.54
C PRO A 200 18.19 -9.91 -8.41
N ALA A 201 17.24 -10.69 -7.89
CA ALA A 201 15.91 -10.15 -7.57
C ALA A 201 16.04 -9.00 -6.57
N ASN A 202 15.31 -7.92 -6.81
CA ASN A 202 15.28 -6.75 -5.93
C ASN A 202 13.97 -6.65 -5.14
N LEU A 203 12.88 -7.25 -5.64
CA LEU A 203 11.59 -7.29 -4.96
C LEU A 203 11.04 -8.72 -4.91
N VAL A 204 10.16 -8.95 -3.94
CA VAL A 204 9.36 -10.16 -3.75
C VAL A 204 7.91 -9.79 -3.44
#